data_9476b2d5e847e7d75cf71c62500dcf34
#
_entry.id   9476b2d5e847e7d75cf71c62500dcf34
#
_cell.length_a   1.000
_cell.length_b   1.000
_cell.length_c   1.000
_cell.angle_alpha   90.00
_cell.angle_beta   90.00
_cell.angle_gamma   90.00
#
_symmetry.space_group_name_H-M   'P 1'
#
loop_
_entity.id
_entity.type
_entity.pdbx_description
1 polymer ?
#
loop_
_entity_poly.entity_id
_entity_poly.type
_entity_poly.pdbx_seq_one_letter_code
_entity_poly.pdbx_strand_id
1 'polypeptide(L)'
;DMTGVTGAVIAEVDEKFQPVKGTEQFIECDTIGIAVGLTPDIALPSMADVTFVNAGRLGSQVPMHDRNMETTKEGIYVAGDSSGVEEASSAIEEGKLAGIAAAEALGKVDAKAAKEAKAQVWDSLNQLRTGPFGAGRHDAKEKIIEEMEEWKVKNNAC
;
A
#
# COMPACT_ATOMS: atom_id res chain seq x y z
N ASP A 1 36.80 -12.79 5.16
CA ASP A 1 37.06 -12.98 6.56
C ASP A 1 35.86 -12.58 7.37
N MET A 2 35.34 -13.43 8.23
CA MET A 2 34.07 -13.18 8.95
C MET A 2 34.28 -12.33 10.23
N THR A 3 34.96 -11.20 10.10
CA THR A 3 35.33 -10.35 11.24
C THR A 3 34.35 -9.18 11.50
N GLY A 4 33.21 -9.14 10.79
CA GLY A 4 32.22 -8.08 10.94
C GLY A 4 32.42 -6.91 9.96
N VAL A 5 31.59 -5.88 10.14
CA VAL A 5 31.67 -4.64 9.36
C VAL A 5 32.86 -3.83 9.84
N THR A 6 33.68 -3.32 8.90
CA THR A 6 34.82 -2.43 9.20
C THR A 6 34.62 -1.02 8.64
N GLY A 7 33.59 -0.82 7.80
CA GLY A 7 33.26 0.48 7.24
C GLY A 7 32.23 0.37 6.13
N ALA A 8 31.78 1.53 5.67
CA ALA A 8 30.87 1.70 4.55
C ALA A 8 31.45 2.65 3.50
N VAL A 9 31.23 2.35 2.24
CA VAL A 9 31.47 3.31 1.15
C VAL A 9 30.13 4.00 0.83
N ILE A 10 30.09 5.32 0.96
CA ILE A 10 28.97 6.16 0.52
C ILE A 10 29.36 6.94 -0.72
N ALA A 11 28.39 7.30 -1.55
CA ALA A 11 28.59 8.16 -2.71
C ALA A 11 27.43 9.14 -2.84
N GLU A 12 27.65 10.27 -3.48
CA GLU A 12 26.56 11.13 -3.93
C GLU A 12 25.70 10.39 -4.96
N VAL A 13 24.42 10.73 -5.04
CA VAL A 13 23.51 10.18 -6.05
C VAL A 13 22.95 11.31 -6.92
N ASP A 14 22.69 10.99 -8.18
CA ASP A 14 22.00 11.86 -9.11
C ASP A 14 20.48 11.93 -8.86
N GLU A 15 19.75 12.69 -9.67
CA GLU A 15 18.28 12.82 -9.60
C GLU A 15 17.53 11.48 -9.79
N LYS A 16 18.21 10.47 -10.33
CA LYS A 16 17.68 9.11 -10.54
C LYS A 16 18.17 8.13 -9.47
N PHE A 17 18.77 8.63 -8.39
CA PHE A 17 19.37 7.84 -7.32
C PHE A 17 20.49 6.89 -7.80
N GLN A 18 21.21 7.24 -8.90
CA GLN A 18 22.35 6.48 -9.34
C GLN A 18 23.64 7.07 -8.74
N PRO A 19 24.58 6.22 -8.26
CA PRO A 19 25.84 6.70 -7.70
C PRO A 19 26.65 7.54 -8.70
N VAL A 20 27.10 8.71 -8.27
CA VAL A 20 27.98 9.60 -9.05
C VAL A 20 29.41 9.13 -8.87
N LYS A 21 30.05 8.68 -9.94
CA LYS A 21 31.44 8.20 -9.92
C LYS A 21 32.42 9.28 -9.48
N GLY A 22 33.34 8.91 -8.60
CA GLY A 22 34.36 9.81 -8.07
C GLY A 22 33.95 10.59 -6.83
N THR A 23 32.75 10.32 -6.29
CA THR A 23 32.26 10.89 -5.03
C THR A 23 32.29 9.90 -3.88
N GLU A 24 32.85 8.70 -4.12
CA GLU A 24 32.92 7.63 -3.14
C GLU A 24 33.77 8.04 -1.93
N GLN A 25 33.23 7.88 -0.74
CA GLN A 25 33.90 8.15 0.53
C GLN A 25 33.81 6.91 1.42
N PHE A 26 34.94 6.45 1.94
CA PHE A 26 34.97 5.41 2.95
C PHE A 26 34.74 5.99 4.33
N ILE A 27 33.77 5.45 5.06
CA ILE A 27 33.47 5.79 6.46
C ILE A 27 33.77 4.54 7.30
N GLU A 28 34.75 4.66 8.20
CA GLU A 28 35.05 3.61 9.16
C GLU A 28 33.90 3.46 10.17
N CYS A 29 33.34 2.26 10.32
CA CYS A 29 32.30 1.95 11.27
C CYS A 29 32.26 0.43 11.54
N ASP A 30 31.77 0.06 12.70
CA ASP A 30 31.58 -1.35 13.10
C ASP A 30 30.12 -1.80 12.94
N THR A 31 29.21 -0.85 12.72
CA THR A 31 27.76 -1.11 12.63
C THR A 31 27.13 -0.20 11.57
N ILE A 32 26.25 -0.77 10.75
CA ILE A 32 25.45 -0.04 9.75
C ILE A 32 23.97 -0.24 10.05
N GLY A 33 23.25 0.86 10.33
CA GLY A 33 21.80 0.88 10.45
C GLY A 33 21.12 1.16 9.09
N ILE A 34 20.25 0.28 8.62
CA ILE A 34 19.54 0.43 7.35
C ILE A 34 18.09 0.81 7.61
N ALA A 35 17.65 1.96 7.05
CA ALA A 35 16.28 2.46 7.14
C ALA A 35 15.81 2.92 5.75
N VAL A 36 15.55 1.97 4.85
CA VAL A 36 15.30 2.20 3.42
C VAL A 36 13.82 2.12 3.03
N GLY A 37 12.92 2.21 3.99
CA GLY A 37 11.48 2.16 3.81
C GLY A 37 10.82 0.94 4.44
N LEU A 38 9.52 0.81 4.20
CA LEU A 38 8.66 -0.24 4.73
C LEU A 38 8.12 -1.08 3.58
N THR A 39 7.87 -2.35 3.86
CA THR A 39 7.22 -3.28 2.92
C THR A 39 5.93 -3.79 3.57
N PRO A 40 4.81 -3.85 2.82
CA PRO A 40 3.57 -4.43 3.32
C PRO A 40 3.76 -5.87 3.81
N ASP A 41 3.17 -6.22 4.95
CA ASP A 41 3.04 -7.61 5.33
C ASP A 41 1.84 -8.23 4.59
N ILE A 42 2.15 -9.09 3.63
CA ILE A 42 1.17 -9.75 2.76
C ILE A 42 1.04 -11.26 3.04
N ALA A 43 1.57 -11.74 4.16
CA ALA A 43 1.56 -13.18 4.46
C ALA A 43 0.14 -13.75 4.53
N LEU A 44 -0.77 -13.10 5.28
CA LEU A 44 -2.16 -13.56 5.41
C LEU A 44 -2.94 -13.49 4.09
N PRO A 45 -2.93 -12.40 3.32
CA PRO A 45 -3.54 -12.35 1.99
C PRO A 45 -2.98 -13.41 1.03
N SER A 46 -1.69 -13.71 1.09
CA SER A 46 -1.06 -14.75 0.27
C SER A 46 -1.60 -16.14 0.59
N MET A 47 -1.86 -16.44 1.86
CA MET A 47 -2.46 -17.72 2.28
C MET A 47 -3.91 -17.87 1.82
N ALA A 48 -4.59 -16.78 1.53
CA ALA A 48 -5.97 -16.75 1.04
C ALA A 48 -6.09 -16.74 -0.49
N ASP A 49 -4.99 -16.95 -1.23
CA ASP A 49 -4.93 -16.90 -2.70
C ASP A 49 -5.48 -15.60 -3.31
N VAL A 50 -5.29 -14.49 -2.64
CA VAL A 50 -5.62 -13.16 -3.17
C VAL A 50 -4.67 -12.81 -4.32
N THR A 51 -5.17 -12.15 -5.34
CA THR A 51 -4.33 -11.62 -6.43
C THR A 51 -3.58 -10.36 -5.96
N PHE A 52 -2.32 -10.23 -6.37
CA PHE A 52 -1.47 -9.09 -6.02
C PHE A 52 -1.13 -8.23 -7.24
N VAL A 53 -0.88 -6.94 -6.98
CA VAL A 53 -0.36 -5.98 -7.95
C VAL A 53 0.92 -5.32 -7.44
N ASN A 54 1.76 -4.85 -8.36
CA ASN A 54 2.97 -4.12 -7.98
C ASN A 54 2.65 -2.63 -7.83
N ALA A 55 2.75 -2.15 -6.62
CA ALA A 55 2.55 -0.75 -6.24
C ALA A 55 3.79 -0.20 -5.52
N GLY A 56 4.88 0.00 -6.26
CA GLY A 56 6.20 0.39 -5.71
C GLY A 56 6.16 1.61 -4.79
N ARG A 57 5.29 2.60 -5.04
CA ARG A 57 5.08 3.75 -4.15
C ARG A 57 4.44 3.40 -2.80
N LEU A 58 3.81 2.25 -2.69
CA LEU A 58 3.16 1.72 -1.49
C LEU A 58 3.98 0.60 -0.83
N GLY A 59 5.23 0.46 -1.23
CA GLY A 59 6.22 -0.39 -0.59
C GLY A 59 6.55 -1.70 -1.32
N SER A 60 5.78 -2.18 -2.26
CA SER A 60 6.05 -3.36 -3.12
C SER A 60 4.76 -3.93 -3.71
N GLN A 61 4.59 -5.26 -3.62
CA GLN A 61 3.34 -5.94 -3.95
C GLN A 61 2.29 -5.70 -2.86
N VAL A 62 1.06 -5.43 -3.29
CA VAL A 62 -0.10 -5.27 -2.41
C VAL A 62 -1.27 -6.11 -2.92
N PRO A 63 -2.18 -6.55 -2.04
CA PRO A 63 -3.40 -7.23 -2.45
C PRO A 63 -4.24 -6.33 -3.36
N MET A 64 -4.67 -6.84 -4.50
CA MET A 64 -5.66 -6.18 -5.34
C MET A 64 -6.97 -6.05 -4.57
N HIS A 65 -7.55 -4.85 -4.55
CA HIS A 65 -8.80 -4.57 -3.84
C HIS A 65 -9.63 -3.51 -4.57
N ASP A 66 -10.92 -3.51 -4.32
CA ASP A 66 -11.85 -2.52 -4.85
C ASP A 66 -12.02 -1.31 -3.91
N ARG A 67 -12.97 -0.42 -4.26
CA ARG A 67 -13.31 0.77 -3.46
C ARG A 67 -13.92 0.44 -2.09
N ASN A 68 -14.30 -0.79 -1.84
CA ASN A 68 -14.77 -1.27 -0.54
C ASN A 68 -13.66 -1.95 0.27
N MET A 69 -12.41 -1.91 -0.20
CA MET A 69 -11.27 -2.65 0.36
C MET A 69 -11.43 -4.18 0.28
N GLU A 70 -12.41 -4.68 -0.49
CA GLU A 70 -12.60 -6.10 -0.73
C GLU A 70 -11.63 -6.61 -1.78
N THR A 71 -10.98 -7.74 -1.49
CA THR A 71 -9.98 -8.33 -2.37
C THR A 71 -10.61 -9.14 -3.51
N THR A 72 -9.79 -9.79 -4.33
CA THR A 72 -10.25 -10.74 -5.36
C THR A 72 -10.91 -11.99 -4.78
N LYS A 73 -10.91 -12.14 -3.45
CA LYS A 73 -11.61 -13.21 -2.73
C LYS A 73 -12.76 -12.58 -1.94
N GLU A 74 -13.98 -13.03 -2.28
CA GLU A 74 -15.21 -12.59 -1.63
C GLU A 74 -15.15 -12.72 -0.11
N GLY A 75 -15.54 -11.67 0.60
CA GLY A 75 -15.55 -11.62 2.07
C GLY A 75 -14.18 -11.39 2.70
N ILE A 76 -13.11 -11.24 1.93
CA ILE A 76 -11.77 -10.92 2.43
C ILE A 76 -11.44 -9.46 2.12
N TYR A 77 -11.21 -8.69 3.17
CA TYR A 77 -10.91 -7.27 3.11
C TYR A 77 -9.47 -7.01 3.58
N VAL A 78 -8.84 -5.97 3.01
CA VAL A 78 -7.51 -5.51 3.42
C VAL A 78 -7.57 -4.02 3.72
N ALA A 79 -6.80 -3.54 4.69
CA ALA A 79 -6.73 -2.13 5.05
C ALA A 79 -5.39 -1.80 5.73
N GLY A 80 -5.01 -0.53 5.70
CA GLY A 80 -3.76 -0.06 6.28
C GLY A 80 -2.54 -0.59 5.54
N ASP A 81 -1.43 -0.78 6.24
CA ASP A 81 -0.14 -1.14 5.62
C ASP A 81 -0.18 -2.42 4.78
N SER A 82 -1.06 -3.37 5.08
CA SER A 82 -1.26 -4.57 4.26
C SER A 82 -1.85 -4.27 2.88
N SER A 83 -2.58 -3.16 2.72
CA SER A 83 -3.10 -2.68 1.43
C SER A 83 -2.16 -1.68 0.74
N GLY A 84 -1.01 -1.39 1.36
CA GLY A 84 0.01 -0.45 0.90
C GLY A 84 0.39 0.55 1.98
N VAL A 85 1.69 0.70 2.20
CA VAL A 85 2.21 1.53 3.30
C VAL A 85 1.90 3.01 3.09
N GLU A 86 1.13 3.58 4.01
CA GLU A 86 0.77 4.99 4.08
C GLU A 86 0.90 5.51 5.52
N GLU A 87 0.31 6.69 5.79
CA GLU A 87 0.23 7.27 7.12
C GLU A 87 -0.83 6.54 7.97
N ALA A 88 -0.66 6.52 9.29
CA ALA A 88 -1.60 5.90 10.22
C ALA A 88 -3.04 6.44 10.08
N SER A 89 -3.19 7.73 9.75
CA SER A 89 -4.49 8.35 9.48
C SER A 89 -5.21 7.71 8.29
N SER A 90 -4.48 7.43 7.19
CA SER A 90 -5.04 6.71 6.03
C SER A 90 -5.43 5.28 6.39
N ALA A 91 -4.59 4.59 7.17
CA ALA A 91 -4.86 3.22 7.64
C ALA A 91 -6.15 3.14 8.49
N ILE A 92 -6.41 4.13 9.35
CA ILE A 92 -7.64 4.24 10.14
C ILE A 92 -8.87 4.39 9.23
N GLU A 93 -8.82 5.27 8.24
CA GLU A 93 -9.93 5.49 7.32
C GLU A 93 -10.17 4.25 6.43
N GLU A 94 -9.13 3.61 5.93
CA GLU A 94 -9.27 2.34 5.19
C GLU A 94 -9.91 1.24 6.07
N GLY A 95 -9.51 1.13 7.33
CA GLY A 95 -10.12 0.20 8.28
C GLY A 95 -11.62 0.45 8.50
N LYS A 96 -12.03 1.73 8.60
CA LYS A 96 -13.46 2.10 8.67
C LYS A 96 -14.18 1.68 7.39
N LEU A 97 -13.60 1.95 6.22
CA LEU A 97 -14.17 1.63 4.93
C LEU A 97 -14.41 0.12 4.78
N ALA A 98 -13.40 -0.70 5.09
CA ALA A 98 -13.48 -2.16 5.09
C ALA A 98 -14.56 -2.66 6.07
N GLY A 99 -14.61 -2.10 7.29
CA GLY A 99 -15.58 -2.47 8.30
C GLY A 99 -17.03 -2.16 7.89
N ILE A 100 -17.28 -0.99 7.29
CA ILE A 100 -18.60 -0.60 6.77
C ILE A 100 -19.01 -1.54 5.63
N ALA A 101 -18.09 -1.82 4.70
CA ALA A 101 -18.36 -2.70 3.56
C ALA A 101 -18.67 -4.13 4.00
N ALA A 102 -17.91 -4.67 4.93
CA ALA A 102 -18.17 -5.99 5.50
C ALA A 102 -19.52 -6.06 6.25
N ALA A 103 -19.86 -5.02 7.02
CA ALA A 103 -21.15 -4.94 7.71
C ALA A 103 -22.34 -4.85 6.73
N GLU A 104 -22.19 -4.12 5.63
CA GLU A 104 -23.18 -4.04 4.56
C GLU A 104 -23.35 -5.41 3.89
N ALA A 105 -22.26 -6.09 3.51
CA ALA A 105 -22.30 -7.42 2.90
C ALA A 105 -22.98 -8.45 3.78
N LEU A 106 -22.84 -8.34 5.10
CA LEU A 106 -23.50 -9.19 6.10
C LEU A 106 -24.93 -8.76 6.43
N GLY A 107 -25.48 -7.72 5.77
CA GLY A 107 -26.82 -7.19 6.05
C GLY A 107 -26.98 -6.58 7.44
N LYS A 108 -25.89 -6.14 8.08
CA LYS A 108 -25.91 -5.49 9.41
C LYS A 108 -26.09 -3.97 9.33
N VAL A 109 -25.82 -3.40 8.16
CA VAL A 109 -26.04 -1.98 7.84
C VAL A 109 -26.82 -1.94 6.53
N ASP A 110 -27.84 -1.08 6.43
CA ASP A 110 -28.59 -0.92 5.19
C ASP A 110 -27.76 -0.19 4.12
N ALA A 111 -28.03 -0.48 2.85
CA ALA A 111 -27.25 0.00 1.71
C ALA A 111 -27.19 1.55 1.63
N LYS A 112 -28.23 2.26 2.07
CA LYS A 112 -28.23 3.74 2.05
C LYS A 112 -27.29 4.29 3.12
N ALA A 113 -27.41 3.81 4.35
CA ALA A 113 -26.51 4.21 5.43
C ALA A 113 -25.05 3.84 5.14
N ALA A 114 -24.80 2.64 4.61
CA ALA A 114 -23.47 2.21 4.20
C ALA A 114 -22.89 3.13 3.11
N LYS A 115 -23.67 3.48 2.10
CA LYS A 115 -23.24 4.39 1.01
C LYS A 115 -22.86 5.77 1.55
N GLU A 116 -23.68 6.34 2.42
CA GLU A 116 -23.43 7.66 3.02
C GLU A 116 -22.15 7.63 3.90
N ALA A 117 -22.01 6.61 4.73
CA ALA A 117 -20.83 6.44 5.58
C ALA A 117 -19.54 6.22 4.76
N LYS A 118 -19.58 5.38 3.73
CA LYS A 118 -18.43 5.16 2.83
C LYS A 118 -18.03 6.44 2.08
N ALA A 119 -19.00 7.25 1.66
CA ALA A 119 -18.71 8.52 1.00
C ALA A 119 -17.94 9.47 1.91
N GLN A 120 -18.34 9.60 3.20
CA GLN A 120 -17.61 10.42 4.17
C GLN A 120 -16.17 9.92 4.40
N VAL A 121 -15.97 8.60 4.45
CA VAL A 121 -14.63 8.02 4.60
C VAL A 121 -13.77 8.31 3.36
N TRP A 122 -14.33 8.19 2.15
CA TRP A 122 -13.62 8.54 0.93
C TRP A 122 -13.25 10.02 0.86
N ASP A 123 -14.14 10.92 1.32
CA ASP A 123 -13.81 12.35 1.39
C ASP A 123 -12.62 12.60 2.33
N SER A 124 -12.56 11.91 3.47
CA SER A 124 -11.43 11.99 4.40
C SER A 124 -10.14 11.44 3.75
N LEU A 125 -10.19 10.27 3.12
CA LEU A 125 -9.04 9.67 2.41
C LEU A 125 -8.52 10.58 1.30
N ASN A 126 -9.41 11.17 0.51
CA ASN A 126 -9.03 12.09 -0.56
C ASN A 126 -8.31 13.33 0.00
N GLN A 127 -8.76 13.87 1.14
CA GLN A 127 -8.08 14.99 1.80
C GLN A 127 -6.68 14.60 2.31
N LEU A 128 -6.53 13.42 2.93
CA LEU A 128 -5.26 12.90 3.41
C LEU A 128 -4.26 12.64 2.28
N ARG A 129 -4.74 12.24 1.11
CA ARG A 129 -3.94 11.90 -0.07
C ARG A 129 -3.69 13.07 -1.02
N THR A 130 -3.80 14.32 -0.54
CA THR A 130 -3.51 15.53 -1.31
C THR A 130 -2.07 16.02 -1.09
N GLY A 131 -1.66 16.99 -1.94
CA GLY A 131 -0.35 17.65 -1.80
C GLY A 131 0.84 16.78 -2.26
N PRO A 132 2.06 17.30 -2.14
CA PRO A 132 3.26 16.70 -2.77
C PRO A 132 3.62 15.31 -2.21
N PHE A 133 3.23 15.01 -0.98
CA PHE A 133 3.50 13.72 -0.35
C PHE A 133 2.36 12.71 -0.53
N GLY A 134 1.11 13.19 -0.64
CA GLY A 134 -0.08 12.35 -0.75
C GLY A 134 -0.44 11.95 -2.19
N ALA A 135 -0.28 12.87 -3.14
CA ALA A 135 -0.74 12.69 -4.53
C ALA A 135 -0.22 11.41 -5.18
N GLY A 136 1.07 11.11 -5.03
CA GLY A 136 1.63 9.89 -5.63
C GLY A 136 1.14 8.57 -4.98
N ARG A 137 0.68 8.61 -3.73
CA ARG A 137 0.02 7.48 -3.07
C ARG A 137 -1.43 7.37 -3.52
N HIS A 138 -2.12 8.50 -3.67
CA HIS A 138 -3.45 8.55 -4.27
C HIS A 138 -3.48 7.87 -5.63
N ASP A 139 -2.59 8.28 -6.56
CA ASP A 139 -2.51 7.70 -7.90
C ASP A 139 -2.23 6.19 -7.86
N ALA A 140 -1.37 5.75 -6.94
CA ALA A 140 -1.07 4.33 -6.79
C ALA A 140 -2.28 3.54 -6.28
N LYS A 141 -3.08 4.08 -5.36
CA LYS A 141 -4.31 3.46 -4.87
C LYS A 141 -5.42 3.43 -5.93
N GLU A 142 -5.63 4.52 -6.66
CA GLU A 142 -6.58 4.53 -7.77
C GLU A 142 -6.23 3.48 -8.84
N LYS A 143 -4.94 3.34 -9.16
CA LYS A 143 -4.48 2.31 -10.09
C LYS A 143 -4.79 0.88 -9.62
N ILE A 144 -4.65 0.58 -8.32
CA ILE A 144 -5.03 -0.74 -7.77
C ILE A 144 -6.53 -1.00 -7.98
N ILE A 145 -7.36 0.02 -7.73
CA ILE A 145 -8.81 -0.06 -7.90
C ILE A 145 -9.17 -0.26 -9.38
N GLU A 146 -8.54 0.47 -10.30
CA GLU A 146 -8.72 0.30 -11.74
C GLU A 146 -8.35 -1.11 -12.20
N GLU A 147 -7.20 -1.64 -11.78
CA GLU A 147 -6.77 -3.01 -12.08
C GLU A 147 -7.75 -4.06 -11.51
N MET A 148 -8.34 -3.79 -10.33
CA MET A 148 -9.38 -4.66 -9.75
C MET A 148 -10.66 -4.66 -10.60
N GLU A 149 -11.11 -3.52 -11.09
CA GLU A 149 -12.29 -3.46 -11.96
C GLU A 149 -12.04 -4.21 -13.29
N GLU A 150 -10.87 -4.06 -13.89
CA GLU A 150 -10.48 -4.86 -15.06
C GLU A 150 -10.45 -6.35 -14.76
N TRP A 151 -9.93 -6.74 -13.60
CA TRP A 151 -9.90 -8.13 -13.17
C TRP A 151 -11.31 -8.71 -13.01
N LYS A 152 -12.23 -7.96 -12.38
CA LYS A 152 -13.65 -8.36 -12.24
C LYS A 152 -14.30 -8.58 -13.60
N VAL A 153 -14.09 -7.68 -14.56
CA VAL A 153 -14.63 -7.83 -15.93
C VAL A 153 -14.10 -9.11 -16.59
N LYS A 154 -12.80 -9.39 -16.48
CA LYS A 154 -12.18 -10.58 -17.10
C LYS A 154 -12.64 -11.89 -16.45
N ASN A 155 -12.90 -11.91 -15.14
CA ASN A 155 -13.21 -13.13 -14.41
C ASN A 155 -14.73 -13.37 -14.20
N ASN A 156 -15.58 -12.33 -14.34
CA ASN A 156 -17.04 -12.46 -14.30
C ASN A 156 -17.67 -12.62 -15.68
N ALA A 157 -16.86 -12.64 -16.74
CA ALA A 157 -17.31 -12.86 -18.14
C ALA A 157 -17.38 -14.34 -18.53
N CYS A 158 -17.29 -15.28 -17.55
CA CYS A 158 -17.42 -16.72 -17.75
C CYS A 158 -18.74 -17.26 -17.21
#